data_fe7a11936c4698ead36c24a1c61abb97
#
_entry.id   fe7a11936c4698ead36c24a1c61abb97
#
_cell.length_a   1.000
_cell.length_b   1.000
_cell.length_c   1.000
_cell.angle_alpha   90.00
_cell.angle_beta   90.00
_cell.angle_gamma   90.00
#
_symmetry.space_group_name_H-M   'P 1'
#
loop_
_entity.id
_entity.type
_entity.pdbx_description
1 polymer ?
#
loop_
_entity_poly.entity_id
_entity_poly.type
_entity_poly.pdbx_seq_one_letter_code
_entity_poly.pdbx_strand_id
1 'polypeptide(L)'
;MAEFFDGMTGWSFLDQIACYLFIILFIWGGTNKFGKKGEFNDDFTGLEAMKSLRGFAALGVLLHHISQEYLFQEEGILSPFVNAGAYFVAIFFFCSGYGLLKSYDSKKDYLKGFIKKRIVRAIVIPFYVNVIIYGILIFIAKLPIDKVQWVTNFLGITMMNRYAWFPIVLAILYLLFFICFRFIRNRPVSFVIIFLVMIGLGIMFCFIGHYAWWYGPENWWMDEEYAMNQMQWWQGEQIFWFSGEWWVNSMPAFLSGLIFANYEKKIVAFFKKSYALKFHILLIITMILYRLSSFGQSVFGYWTEFNGNGPAIGDKIKTYFCQVPLFLILVFTIFIFMMKYHVSNPVTRFFGKYSLHTYLMNLTAISVLRFVEIPDALVAVGDIKNNLFLYAVSVVILSVISGVAEQRITESVQHRLFDPKVKVDYSRPTLFAEDEERATKASIMAEINAENPEPDNKVVDDSNNENKE
;
A
#
# COMPACT_ATOMS: atom_id res chain seq x y z
N MET A 1 15.72 -4.71 -34.44
CA MET A 1 14.46 -4.95 -33.74
C MET A 1 14.40 -4.19 -32.42
N ALA A 2 15.45 -4.20 -31.60
CA ALA A 2 15.54 -3.38 -30.39
C ALA A 2 15.31 -1.89 -30.67
N GLU A 3 16.05 -1.29 -31.59
CA GLU A 3 15.91 0.11 -31.99
C GLU A 3 14.52 0.52 -32.46
N PHE A 4 13.79 -0.42 -33.07
CA PHE A 4 12.40 -0.18 -33.51
C PHE A 4 11.46 0.00 -32.32
N PHE A 5 11.62 -0.79 -31.27
CA PHE A 5 10.78 -0.71 -30.06
C PHE A 5 11.16 0.47 -29.16
N ASP A 6 12.44 0.82 -29.09
CA ASP A 6 12.95 1.98 -28.33
C ASP A 6 12.37 3.29 -28.86
N GLY A 7 12.20 3.40 -30.19
CA GLY A 7 11.58 4.57 -30.83
C GLY A 7 10.08 4.74 -30.54
N MET A 8 9.36 3.68 -30.16
CA MET A 8 7.92 3.72 -29.93
C MET A 8 7.52 4.14 -28.51
N THR A 9 8.31 3.81 -27.50
CA THR A 9 7.93 3.98 -26.07
C THR A 9 8.93 4.81 -25.29
N GLY A 10 10.14 5.02 -25.78
CA GLY A 10 11.28 5.55 -25.02
C GLY A 10 11.82 4.56 -23.98
N TRP A 11 11.34 3.30 -23.99
CA TRP A 11 11.80 2.23 -23.11
C TRP A 11 12.70 1.26 -23.85
N SER A 12 13.74 0.79 -23.20
CA SER A 12 14.62 -0.24 -23.75
C SER A 12 13.84 -1.56 -23.98
N PHE A 13 14.36 -2.43 -24.81
CA PHE A 13 13.76 -3.75 -25.04
C PHE A 13 13.67 -4.57 -23.74
N LEU A 14 14.65 -4.45 -22.85
CA LEU A 14 14.66 -5.13 -21.55
C LEU A 14 13.57 -4.57 -20.61
N ASP A 15 13.33 -3.26 -20.60
CA ASP A 15 12.26 -2.63 -19.84
C ASP A 15 10.90 -3.13 -20.28
N GLN A 16 10.70 -3.28 -21.58
CA GLN A 16 9.47 -3.81 -22.14
C GLN A 16 9.26 -5.27 -21.72
N ILE A 17 10.30 -6.11 -21.79
CA ILE A 17 10.23 -7.50 -21.30
C ILE A 17 9.88 -7.53 -19.82
N ALA A 18 10.50 -6.71 -18.97
CA ALA A 18 10.22 -6.65 -17.54
C ALA A 18 8.75 -6.28 -17.28
N CYS A 19 8.21 -5.31 -18.01
CA CYS A 19 6.81 -4.93 -17.94
C CYS A 19 5.87 -6.08 -18.35
N TYR A 20 6.15 -6.76 -19.46
CA TYR A 20 5.36 -7.91 -19.91
C TYR A 20 5.40 -9.07 -18.91
N LEU A 21 6.57 -9.40 -18.37
CA LEU A 21 6.69 -10.44 -17.35
C LEU A 21 5.91 -10.09 -16.09
N PHE A 22 5.89 -8.82 -15.70
CA PHE A 22 5.11 -8.36 -14.56
C PHE A 22 3.60 -8.45 -14.80
N ILE A 23 3.14 -8.11 -16.02
CA ILE A 23 1.74 -8.30 -16.41
C ILE A 23 1.38 -9.79 -16.47
N ILE A 24 2.26 -10.62 -17.05
CA ILE A 24 2.06 -12.08 -17.07
C ILE A 24 1.93 -12.63 -15.65
N LEU A 25 2.76 -12.17 -14.71
CA LEU A 25 2.66 -12.56 -13.32
C LEU A 25 1.29 -12.20 -12.71
N PHE A 26 0.72 -11.05 -13.09
CA PHE A 26 -0.62 -10.66 -12.64
C PHE A 26 -1.71 -11.60 -13.15
N ILE A 27 -1.61 -12.01 -14.42
CA ILE A 27 -2.63 -12.88 -15.05
C ILE A 27 -2.35 -14.38 -14.90
N TRP A 28 -1.15 -14.79 -14.53
CA TRP A 28 -0.77 -16.19 -14.40
C TRP A 28 -1.58 -16.89 -13.30
N GLY A 29 -2.09 -18.08 -13.63
CA GLY A 29 -2.88 -18.89 -12.69
C GLY A 29 -4.28 -18.33 -12.39
N GLY A 30 -4.65 -17.21 -13.01
CA GLY A 30 -5.96 -16.59 -12.81
C GLY A 30 -7.10 -17.32 -13.53
N THR A 31 -8.32 -17.17 -13.03
CA THR A 31 -9.53 -17.69 -13.67
C THR A 31 -10.24 -16.61 -14.45
N ASN A 32 -10.33 -16.79 -15.78
CA ASN A 32 -10.96 -15.84 -16.69
C ASN A 32 -12.42 -16.21 -16.96
N LYS A 33 -13.34 -15.26 -16.71
CA LYS A 33 -14.78 -15.37 -17.00
C LYS A 33 -15.28 -14.29 -17.98
N PHE A 34 -14.39 -13.57 -18.67
CA PHE A 34 -14.79 -12.51 -19.60
C PHE A 34 -15.66 -13.02 -20.77
N GLY A 35 -15.32 -14.18 -21.35
CA GLY A 35 -16.09 -14.79 -22.43
C GLY A 35 -17.41 -15.43 -21.98
N LYS A 36 -17.67 -15.53 -20.67
CA LYS A 36 -18.83 -16.23 -20.13
C LYS A 36 -19.89 -15.23 -19.69
N LYS A 37 -21.00 -15.19 -20.43
CA LYS A 37 -22.13 -14.29 -20.14
C LYS A 37 -22.79 -14.69 -18.82
N GLY A 38 -22.94 -13.72 -17.90
CA GLY A 38 -23.60 -13.96 -16.62
C GLY A 38 -22.73 -14.60 -15.53
N GLU A 39 -21.58 -15.18 -15.84
CA GLU A 39 -20.66 -15.73 -14.83
C GLU A 39 -19.74 -14.66 -14.26
N PHE A 40 -19.56 -14.69 -12.95
CA PHE A 40 -18.68 -13.80 -12.21
C PHE A 40 -17.89 -14.58 -11.16
N ASN A 41 -16.79 -14.01 -10.68
CA ASN A 41 -16.07 -14.51 -9.52
C ASN A 41 -16.73 -13.92 -8.28
N ASP A 42 -17.50 -14.71 -7.54
CA ASP A 42 -18.23 -14.22 -6.37
C ASP A 42 -17.29 -13.93 -5.18
N ASP A 43 -16.12 -14.55 -5.15
CA ASP A 43 -15.06 -14.39 -4.15
C ASP A 43 -13.98 -13.36 -4.53
N PHE A 44 -14.22 -12.49 -5.52
CA PHE A 44 -13.22 -11.53 -6.02
C PHE A 44 -12.75 -10.53 -4.96
N THR A 45 -13.51 -10.34 -3.89
CA THR A 45 -13.16 -9.57 -2.70
C THR A 45 -12.74 -10.46 -1.51
N GLY A 46 -12.67 -11.77 -1.74
CA GLY A 46 -12.27 -12.74 -0.73
C GLY A 46 -10.81 -12.60 -0.30
N LEU A 47 -10.46 -13.23 0.83
CA LEU A 47 -9.16 -13.10 1.45
C LEU A 47 -8.00 -13.46 0.49
N GLU A 48 -8.13 -14.55 -0.27
CA GLU A 48 -7.08 -15.01 -1.19
C GLU A 48 -6.89 -14.06 -2.38
N ALA A 49 -7.98 -13.53 -2.94
CA ALA A 49 -7.92 -12.55 -4.01
C ALA A 49 -7.28 -11.24 -3.53
N MET A 50 -7.69 -10.76 -2.35
CA MET A 50 -7.11 -9.55 -1.73
C MET A 50 -5.64 -9.75 -1.36
N LYS A 51 -5.26 -10.93 -0.88
CA LYS A 51 -3.88 -11.29 -0.58
C LYS A 51 -3.03 -11.29 -1.86
N SER A 52 -3.52 -11.91 -2.94
CA SER A 52 -2.83 -11.94 -4.22
C SER A 52 -2.66 -10.55 -4.83
N LEU A 53 -3.70 -9.72 -4.77
CA LEU A 53 -3.61 -8.33 -5.26
C LEU A 53 -2.58 -7.51 -4.46
N ARG A 54 -2.57 -7.62 -3.13
CA ARG A 54 -1.54 -6.97 -2.30
C ARG A 54 -0.14 -7.50 -2.58
N GLY A 55 -0.01 -8.79 -2.85
CA GLY A 55 1.29 -9.39 -3.20
C GLY A 55 1.82 -8.90 -4.53
N PHE A 56 0.96 -8.76 -5.53
CA PHE A 56 1.30 -8.13 -6.79
C PHE A 56 1.75 -6.68 -6.58
N ALA A 57 1.00 -5.91 -5.78
CA ALA A 57 1.36 -4.53 -5.45
C ALA A 57 2.68 -4.45 -4.67
N ALA A 58 2.96 -5.37 -3.73
CA ALA A 58 4.21 -5.41 -3.00
C ALA A 58 5.42 -5.61 -3.91
N LEU A 59 5.32 -6.56 -4.86
CA LEU A 59 6.37 -6.76 -5.85
C LEU A 59 6.54 -5.51 -6.74
N GLY A 60 5.43 -4.88 -7.16
CA GLY A 60 5.48 -3.63 -7.93
C GLY A 60 6.19 -2.50 -7.19
N VAL A 61 5.96 -2.35 -5.87
CA VAL A 61 6.68 -1.37 -5.05
C VAL A 61 8.17 -1.72 -4.93
N LEU A 62 8.52 -3.00 -4.79
CA LEU A 62 9.92 -3.41 -4.79
C LEU A 62 10.63 -3.00 -6.09
N LEU A 63 10.03 -3.30 -7.23
CA LEU A 63 10.59 -2.95 -8.54
C LEU A 63 10.69 -1.42 -8.72
N HIS A 64 9.70 -0.67 -8.23
CA HIS A 64 9.73 0.78 -8.19
C HIS A 64 10.92 1.31 -7.37
N HIS A 65 11.13 0.82 -6.16
CA HIS A 65 12.27 1.25 -5.34
C HIS A 65 13.62 0.86 -5.97
N ILE A 66 13.72 -0.34 -6.55
CA ILE A 66 14.94 -0.75 -7.25
C ILE A 66 15.22 0.18 -8.43
N SER A 67 14.19 0.52 -9.23
CA SER A 67 14.36 1.40 -10.38
C SER A 67 14.81 2.81 -9.98
N GLN A 68 14.28 3.34 -8.89
CA GLN A 68 14.67 4.67 -8.38
C GLN A 68 16.10 4.70 -7.85
N GLU A 69 16.46 3.71 -7.03
CA GLU A 69 17.83 3.65 -6.48
C GLU A 69 18.91 3.43 -7.54
N TYR A 70 18.55 2.73 -8.62
CA TYR A 70 19.49 2.47 -9.70
C TYR A 70 19.58 3.63 -10.70
N LEU A 71 18.53 4.44 -10.81
CA LEU A 71 18.52 5.64 -11.67
C LEU A 71 19.67 6.59 -11.31
N PHE A 72 20.06 6.64 -10.04
CA PHE A 72 21.18 7.44 -9.56
C PHE A 72 22.57 6.89 -9.94
N GLN A 73 22.64 5.75 -10.63
CA GLN A 73 23.89 5.12 -11.07
C GLN A 73 24.11 5.22 -12.59
N GLU A 74 23.53 6.22 -13.25
CA GLU A 74 23.67 6.55 -14.68
C GLU A 74 23.07 5.56 -15.68
N GLU A 75 22.75 4.33 -15.30
CA GLU A 75 22.10 3.33 -16.16
C GLU A 75 20.66 3.11 -15.74
N GLY A 76 19.71 3.69 -16.46
CA GLY A 76 18.27 3.52 -16.18
C GLY A 76 17.82 2.07 -16.35
N ILE A 77 17.13 1.54 -15.32
CA ILE A 77 16.58 0.20 -15.33
C ILE A 77 15.17 0.18 -14.80
N LEU A 78 14.38 -0.75 -15.33
CA LEU A 78 12.99 -0.89 -14.93
C LEU A 78 12.24 0.44 -15.10
N SER A 79 12.56 1.19 -16.16
CA SER A 79 11.99 2.52 -16.45
C SER A 79 10.46 2.58 -16.33
N PRO A 80 9.68 1.53 -16.68
CA PRO A 80 8.23 1.51 -16.44
C PRO A 80 7.81 1.63 -14.99
N PHE A 81 8.69 1.26 -14.05
CA PHE A 81 8.39 1.23 -12.62
C PHE A 81 8.80 2.51 -11.89
N VAL A 82 9.64 3.36 -12.47
CA VAL A 82 10.19 4.57 -11.84
C VAL A 82 9.10 5.47 -11.23
N ASN A 83 7.97 5.62 -11.92
CA ASN A 83 6.85 6.46 -11.47
C ASN A 83 5.61 5.66 -11.07
N ALA A 84 5.74 4.33 -10.88
CA ALA A 84 4.58 3.46 -10.65
C ALA A 84 4.25 3.25 -9.16
N GLY A 85 5.11 3.65 -8.24
CA GLY A 85 4.99 3.35 -6.81
C GLY A 85 3.67 3.77 -6.20
N ALA A 86 3.21 5.00 -6.47
CA ALA A 86 1.96 5.52 -5.94
C ALA A 86 0.73 4.69 -6.36
N TYR A 87 0.71 4.13 -7.56
CA TYR A 87 -0.38 3.25 -8.03
C TYR A 87 -0.43 1.93 -7.26
N PHE A 88 0.72 1.33 -6.97
CA PHE A 88 0.79 0.12 -6.16
C PHE A 88 0.44 0.39 -4.69
N VAL A 89 0.90 1.51 -4.14
CA VAL A 89 0.56 1.90 -2.77
C VAL A 89 -0.93 2.20 -2.62
N ALA A 90 -1.59 2.76 -3.63
CA ALA A 90 -3.03 2.97 -3.65
C ALA A 90 -3.81 1.65 -3.44
N ILE A 91 -3.30 0.52 -3.95
CA ILE A 91 -3.90 -0.81 -3.71
C ILE A 91 -3.87 -1.15 -2.22
N PHE A 92 -2.77 -0.87 -1.52
CA PHE A 92 -2.70 -1.11 -0.08
C PHE A 92 -3.65 -0.22 0.71
N PHE A 93 -3.76 1.06 0.36
CA PHE A 93 -4.71 1.97 1.00
C PHE A 93 -6.15 1.54 0.77
N PHE A 94 -6.51 1.19 -0.46
CA PHE A 94 -7.85 0.70 -0.77
C PHE A 94 -8.19 -0.57 0.00
N CYS A 95 -7.31 -1.58 -0.05
CA CYS A 95 -7.49 -2.84 0.67
C CYS A 95 -7.62 -2.60 2.18
N SER A 96 -6.88 -1.64 2.74
CA SER A 96 -6.96 -1.28 4.15
C SER A 96 -8.29 -0.64 4.50
N GLY A 97 -8.78 0.32 3.71
CA GLY A 97 -10.08 0.93 3.91
C GLY A 97 -11.23 -0.09 3.78
N TYR A 98 -11.18 -0.91 2.73
CA TYR A 98 -12.14 -1.99 2.51
C TYR A 98 -12.18 -2.96 3.71
N GLY A 99 -11.02 -3.50 4.11
CA GLY A 99 -10.91 -4.46 5.20
C GLY A 99 -11.34 -3.90 6.55
N LEU A 100 -11.06 -2.61 6.84
CA LEU A 100 -11.52 -1.97 8.07
C LEU A 100 -13.05 -1.93 8.17
N LEU A 101 -13.72 -1.48 7.11
CA LEU A 101 -15.17 -1.35 7.15
C LEU A 101 -15.87 -2.72 7.16
N LYS A 102 -15.38 -3.69 6.38
CA LYS A 102 -15.88 -5.06 6.44
C LYS A 102 -15.72 -5.68 7.83
N SER A 103 -14.56 -5.45 8.47
CA SER A 103 -14.33 -5.90 9.85
C SER A 103 -15.21 -5.18 10.87
N TYR A 104 -15.48 -3.90 10.67
CA TYR A 104 -16.40 -3.13 11.51
C TYR A 104 -17.84 -3.64 11.42
N ASP A 105 -18.29 -3.99 10.21
CA ASP A 105 -19.64 -4.49 9.97
C ASP A 105 -19.84 -5.93 10.45
N SER A 106 -18.81 -6.77 10.41
CA SER A 106 -18.91 -8.19 10.75
C SER A 106 -18.62 -8.51 12.21
N LYS A 107 -17.95 -7.63 12.97
CA LYS A 107 -17.52 -7.92 14.35
C LYS A 107 -18.26 -7.04 15.35
N LYS A 108 -18.95 -7.68 16.31
CA LYS A 108 -19.53 -6.97 17.45
C LYS A 108 -18.42 -6.23 18.22
N ASP A 109 -18.72 -4.99 18.62
CA ASP A 109 -17.80 -4.15 19.41
C ASP A 109 -16.38 -3.98 18.78
N TYR A 110 -16.31 -3.96 17.44
CA TYR A 110 -15.03 -3.90 16.71
C TYR A 110 -14.11 -2.75 17.16
N LEU A 111 -14.71 -1.59 17.52
CA LEU A 111 -13.95 -0.42 17.97
C LEU A 111 -13.39 -0.59 19.40
N LYS A 112 -13.87 -1.58 20.18
CA LYS A 112 -13.35 -1.86 21.52
C LYS A 112 -11.95 -2.47 21.41
N GLY A 113 -10.95 -1.71 21.89
CA GLY A 113 -9.53 -2.11 21.77
C GLY A 113 -8.94 -1.94 20.37
N PHE A 114 -9.60 -1.20 19.50
CA PHE A 114 -9.14 -0.93 18.12
C PHE A 114 -7.72 -0.37 18.08
N ILE A 115 -7.43 0.67 18.85
CA ILE A 115 -6.10 1.30 18.92
C ILE A 115 -5.03 0.26 19.27
N LYS A 116 -5.26 -0.55 20.30
CA LYS A 116 -4.31 -1.59 20.73
C LYS A 116 -4.11 -2.64 19.64
N LYS A 117 -5.20 -3.12 19.02
CA LYS A 117 -5.14 -4.24 18.06
C LYS A 117 -4.71 -3.81 16.66
N ARG A 118 -5.25 -2.67 16.15
CA ARG A 118 -5.09 -2.26 14.76
C ARG A 118 -3.98 -1.24 14.55
N ILE A 119 -3.71 -0.38 15.52
CA ILE A 119 -2.65 0.62 15.42
C ILE A 119 -1.38 0.09 16.10
N VAL A 120 -1.43 -0.14 17.43
CA VAL A 120 -0.21 -0.50 18.16
C VAL A 120 0.33 -1.85 17.70
N ARG A 121 -0.48 -2.90 17.75
CA ARG A 121 -0.01 -4.25 17.44
C ARG A 121 0.34 -4.42 15.96
N ALA A 122 -0.52 -3.95 15.06
CA ALA A 122 -0.40 -4.27 13.65
C ALA A 122 0.45 -3.29 12.83
N ILE A 123 0.70 -2.08 13.34
CA ILE A 123 1.43 -1.04 12.62
C ILE A 123 2.66 -0.57 13.41
N VAL A 124 2.47 -0.13 14.66
CA VAL A 124 3.54 0.48 15.45
C VAL A 124 4.64 -0.53 15.77
N ILE A 125 4.30 -1.74 16.17
CA ILE A 125 5.34 -2.75 16.49
C ILE A 125 6.17 -3.13 15.26
N PRO A 126 5.60 -3.52 14.09
CA PRO A 126 6.39 -3.74 12.89
C PRO A 126 7.28 -2.56 12.52
N PHE A 127 6.75 -1.35 12.59
CA PHE A 127 7.51 -0.13 12.33
C PHE A 127 8.75 -0.03 13.24
N TYR A 128 8.59 -0.19 14.55
CA TYR A 128 9.72 -0.10 15.48
C TYR A 128 10.71 -1.27 15.38
N VAL A 129 10.25 -2.47 15.04
CA VAL A 129 11.14 -3.58 14.71
C VAL A 129 12.01 -3.22 13.51
N ASN A 130 11.42 -2.64 12.46
CA ASN A 130 12.16 -2.14 11.31
C ASN A 130 13.15 -1.02 11.68
N VAL A 131 12.73 -0.03 12.46
CA VAL A 131 13.59 1.06 12.96
C VAL A 131 14.83 0.51 13.66
N ILE A 132 14.65 -0.49 14.52
CA ILE A 132 15.78 -1.10 15.25
C ILE A 132 16.71 -1.85 14.28
N ILE A 133 16.15 -2.67 13.38
CA ILE A 133 16.95 -3.42 12.40
C ILE A 133 17.75 -2.48 11.49
N TYR A 134 17.09 -1.45 10.97
CA TYR A 134 17.73 -0.48 10.10
C TYR A 134 18.75 0.38 10.84
N GLY A 135 18.48 0.74 12.10
CA GLY A 135 19.44 1.42 12.97
C GLY A 135 20.70 0.59 13.24
N ILE A 136 20.55 -0.73 13.43
CA ILE A 136 21.71 -1.64 13.54
C ILE A 136 22.52 -1.65 12.25
N LEU A 137 21.86 -1.70 11.08
CA LEU A 137 22.54 -1.63 9.78
C LEU A 137 23.34 -0.35 9.64
N ILE A 138 22.74 0.81 9.93
CA ILE A 138 23.42 2.11 9.91
C ILE A 138 24.66 2.12 10.81
N PHE A 139 24.52 1.57 12.01
CA PHE A 139 25.63 1.49 12.96
C PHE A 139 26.76 0.61 12.43
N ILE A 140 26.46 -0.56 11.87
CA ILE A 140 27.44 -1.48 11.29
C ILE A 140 28.11 -0.86 10.06
N ALA A 141 27.33 -0.24 9.17
CA ALA A 141 27.81 0.40 7.96
C ALA A 141 28.50 1.75 8.22
N LYS A 142 28.54 2.22 9.46
CA LYS A 142 29.12 3.51 9.88
C LYS A 142 28.59 4.70 9.07
N LEU A 143 27.30 4.66 8.70
CA LEU A 143 26.69 5.75 7.97
C LEU A 143 26.54 6.99 8.90
N PRO A 144 26.82 8.20 8.40
CA PRO A 144 26.70 9.40 9.20
C PRO A 144 25.22 9.67 9.55
N ILE A 145 24.92 9.71 10.83
CA ILE A 145 23.60 10.12 11.34
C ILE A 145 23.80 11.02 12.55
N ASP A 146 23.12 12.15 12.53
CA ASP A 146 23.13 13.09 13.65
C ASP A 146 22.39 12.50 14.87
N LYS A 147 22.82 12.94 16.07
CA LYS A 147 22.20 12.53 17.34
C LYS A 147 20.72 12.93 17.43
N VAL A 148 20.37 14.10 16.90
CA VAL A 148 18.97 14.55 16.85
C VAL A 148 18.13 13.64 15.97
N GLN A 149 18.69 13.20 14.85
CA GLN A 149 18.01 12.28 13.91
C GLN A 149 17.74 10.91 14.55
N TRP A 150 18.62 10.40 15.41
CA TRP A 150 18.33 9.19 16.20
C TRP A 150 17.07 9.37 17.08
N VAL A 151 16.98 10.49 17.80
CA VAL A 151 15.84 10.75 18.70
C VAL A 151 14.56 10.98 17.89
N THR A 152 14.61 11.81 16.87
CA THR A 152 13.43 12.14 16.05
C THR A 152 12.92 10.94 15.26
N ASN A 153 13.82 10.06 14.81
CA ASN A 153 13.43 8.79 14.19
C ASN A 153 12.75 7.84 15.17
N PHE A 154 13.27 7.74 16.40
CA PHE A 154 12.63 6.94 17.45
C PHE A 154 11.24 7.48 17.83
N LEU A 155 11.01 8.78 17.70
CA LEU A 155 9.69 9.40 17.88
C LEU A 155 8.78 9.27 16.66
N GLY A 156 9.26 8.69 15.55
CA GLY A 156 8.50 8.56 14.30
C GLY A 156 8.29 9.90 13.57
N ILE A 157 9.10 10.91 13.86
CA ILE A 157 9.06 12.23 13.21
C ILE A 157 9.90 12.21 11.94
N THR A 158 11.15 11.75 12.05
CA THR A 158 12.04 11.52 10.91
C THR A 158 12.21 10.05 10.63
N MET A 159 12.74 9.69 9.46
CA MET A 159 12.91 8.32 9.02
C MET A 159 14.36 8.05 8.61
N MET A 160 15.02 7.12 9.28
CA MET A 160 16.27 6.54 8.79
C MET A 160 15.99 5.63 7.59
N ASN A 161 14.95 4.80 7.69
CA ASN A 161 14.41 4.09 6.54
C ASN A 161 13.38 4.97 5.85
N ARG A 162 13.81 5.68 4.80
CA ARG A 162 12.97 6.62 4.05
C ARG A 162 11.72 5.99 3.41
N TYR A 163 11.70 4.68 3.24
CA TYR A 163 10.52 3.98 2.73
C TYR A 163 9.52 3.59 3.83
N ALA A 164 9.85 3.76 5.11
CA ALA A 164 8.97 3.38 6.23
C ALA A 164 7.84 4.40 6.53
N TRP A 165 7.54 5.31 5.64
CA TRP A 165 6.46 6.31 5.79
C TRP A 165 5.05 5.69 5.78
N PHE A 166 4.83 4.62 5.02
CA PHE A 166 3.51 4.02 4.82
C PHE A 166 2.82 3.56 6.13
N PRO A 167 3.47 2.85 7.07
CA PRO A 167 2.87 2.53 8.35
C PRO A 167 2.40 3.76 9.14
N ILE A 168 3.14 4.86 9.10
CA ILE A 168 2.79 6.08 9.82
C ILE A 168 1.51 6.68 9.25
N VAL A 169 1.44 6.84 7.93
CA VAL A 169 0.25 7.35 7.25
C VAL A 169 -0.95 6.42 7.46
N LEU A 170 -0.71 5.11 7.40
CA LEU A 170 -1.77 4.13 7.66
C LEU A 170 -2.30 4.24 9.08
N ALA A 171 -1.44 4.46 10.09
CA ALA A 171 -1.87 4.69 11.47
C ALA A 171 -2.73 5.95 11.61
N ILE A 172 -2.37 7.04 10.91
CA ILE A 172 -3.16 8.28 10.87
C ILE A 172 -4.56 8.01 10.26
N LEU A 173 -4.62 7.32 9.13
CA LEU A 173 -5.89 6.99 8.48
C LEU A 173 -6.75 6.04 9.35
N TYR A 174 -6.14 5.10 10.06
CA TYR A 174 -6.83 4.22 10.99
C TYR A 174 -7.37 4.99 12.20
N LEU A 175 -6.60 5.95 12.72
CA LEU A 175 -7.07 6.84 13.79
C LEU A 175 -8.24 7.70 13.32
N LEU A 176 -8.16 8.25 12.11
CA LEU A 176 -9.24 9.02 11.50
C LEU A 176 -10.51 8.17 11.32
N PHE A 177 -10.37 6.95 10.81
CA PHE A 177 -11.48 5.98 10.76
C PHE A 177 -12.07 5.74 12.16
N PHE A 178 -11.21 5.44 13.15
CA PHE A 178 -11.67 5.19 14.52
C PHE A 178 -12.46 6.37 15.09
N ILE A 179 -11.97 7.59 14.96
CA ILE A 179 -12.64 8.80 15.44
C ILE A 179 -13.99 8.97 14.74
N CYS A 180 -14.03 8.91 13.42
CA CYS A 180 -15.26 9.10 12.67
C CYS A 180 -16.32 8.03 13.03
N PHE A 181 -15.96 6.76 13.03
CA PHE A 181 -16.91 5.68 13.27
C PHE A 181 -17.25 5.47 14.75
N ARG A 182 -16.47 6.03 15.68
CA ARG A 182 -16.78 6.05 17.12
C ARG A 182 -17.77 7.13 17.48
N PHE A 183 -17.63 8.33 16.91
CA PHE A 183 -18.39 9.50 17.34
C PHE A 183 -19.50 9.90 16.37
N ILE A 184 -19.43 9.50 15.10
CA ILE A 184 -20.39 9.88 14.06
C ILE A 184 -21.21 8.65 13.66
N ARG A 185 -22.54 8.69 13.96
CA ARG A 185 -23.45 7.60 13.62
C ARG A 185 -23.79 7.52 12.13
N ASN A 186 -23.75 8.66 11.43
CA ASN A 186 -24.10 8.76 10.01
C ASN A 186 -22.87 8.44 9.13
N ARG A 187 -22.83 7.27 8.48
CA ARG A 187 -21.71 6.84 7.63
C ARG A 187 -21.40 7.77 6.47
N PRO A 188 -22.37 8.26 5.68
CA PRO A 188 -22.12 9.29 4.67
C PRO A 188 -21.38 10.52 5.22
N VAL A 189 -21.77 11.00 6.39
CA VAL A 189 -21.08 12.13 7.05
C VAL A 189 -19.65 11.74 7.43
N SER A 190 -19.43 10.53 7.96
CA SER A 190 -18.09 10.03 8.24
C SER A 190 -17.21 10.01 6.98
N PHE A 191 -17.73 9.55 5.84
CA PHE A 191 -17.00 9.54 4.58
C PHE A 191 -16.66 10.95 4.09
N VAL A 192 -17.60 11.90 4.22
CA VAL A 192 -17.34 13.31 3.86
C VAL A 192 -16.25 13.90 4.74
N ILE A 193 -16.30 13.66 6.06
CA ILE A 193 -15.27 14.17 6.97
C ILE A 193 -13.91 13.54 6.66
N ILE A 194 -13.84 12.23 6.44
CA ILE A 194 -12.60 11.56 6.03
C ILE A 194 -12.07 12.18 4.74
N PHE A 195 -12.92 12.40 3.74
CA PHE A 195 -12.54 13.05 2.49
C PHE A 195 -11.97 14.45 2.72
N LEU A 196 -12.67 15.28 3.48
CA LEU A 196 -12.25 16.67 3.75
C LEU A 196 -10.92 16.72 4.51
N VAL A 197 -10.72 15.83 5.49
CA VAL A 197 -9.44 15.73 6.22
C VAL A 197 -8.32 15.29 5.27
N MET A 198 -8.56 14.30 4.40
CA MET A 198 -7.55 13.86 3.44
C MET A 198 -7.19 14.96 2.44
N ILE A 199 -8.17 15.70 1.92
CA ILE A 199 -7.93 16.87 1.04
C ILE A 199 -7.17 17.95 1.81
N GLY A 200 -7.55 18.23 3.06
CA GLY A 200 -6.86 19.20 3.92
C GLY A 200 -5.39 18.83 4.17
N LEU A 201 -5.09 17.55 4.44
CA LEU A 201 -3.73 17.05 4.56
C LEU A 201 -2.93 17.21 3.26
N GLY A 202 -3.55 16.93 2.11
CA GLY A 202 -2.91 17.13 0.81
C GLY A 202 -2.61 18.59 0.51
N ILE A 203 -3.54 19.50 0.82
CA ILE A 203 -3.32 20.94 0.69
C ILE A 203 -2.22 21.39 1.66
N MET A 204 -2.24 20.94 2.91
CA MET A 204 -1.19 21.25 3.89
C MET A 204 0.18 20.85 3.35
N PHE A 205 0.32 19.68 2.74
CA PHE A 205 1.56 19.25 2.12
C PHE A 205 2.05 20.22 1.03
N CYS A 206 1.14 20.78 0.22
CA CYS A 206 1.52 21.77 -0.80
C CYS A 206 2.20 23.03 -0.22
N PHE A 207 1.92 23.36 1.05
CA PHE A 207 2.56 24.49 1.75
C PHE A 207 3.88 24.10 2.42
N ILE A 208 3.98 22.85 2.92
CA ILE A 208 5.17 22.40 3.67
C ILE A 208 6.33 22.11 2.71
N GLY A 209 6.03 21.54 1.54
CA GLY A 209 7.03 21.12 0.59
C GLY A 209 7.65 19.75 0.90
N HIS A 210 8.44 19.24 -0.03
CA HIS A 210 9.01 17.90 0.04
C HIS A 210 10.55 17.85 -0.05
N TYR A 211 11.22 18.94 0.26
CA TYR A 211 12.67 19.06 0.10
C TYR A 211 13.49 18.05 0.86
N ALA A 212 13.12 17.78 2.12
CA ALA A 212 13.93 16.94 2.99
C ALA A 212 14.10 15.49 2.47
N TRP A 213 13.23 15.03 1.57
CA TRP A 213 13.39 13.76 0.89
C TRP A 213 14.53 13.77 -0.14
N TRP A 214 14.68 14.88 -0.83
CA TRP A 214 15.54 15.01 -1.99
C TRP A 214 16.95 15.53 -1.63
N TYR A 215 17.23 15.65 -0.34
CA TYR A 215 18.50 16.12 0.15
C TYR A 215 19.54 15.03 0.26
N GLY A 216 20.61 15.24 -0.44
CA GLY A 216 21.78 14.43 -0.45
C GLY A 216 22.57 14.68 -1.75
N PRO A 217 23.77 14.18 -1.86
CA PRO A 217 24.58 14.27 -3.08
C PRO A 217 23.92 13.61 -4.31
N GLU A 218 22.74 13.05 -4.14
CA GLU A 218 21.98 12.30 -5.13
C GLU A 218 20.91 13.14 -5.83
N ASN A 219 20.80 14.44 -5.53
CA ASN A 219 19.79 15.33 -6.13
C ASN A 219 20.25 15.92 -7.46
N TRP A 220 20.39 15.08 -8.42
CA TRP A 220 20.84 15.41 -9.77
C TRP A 220 19.93 16.39 -10.54
N TRP A 221 18.70 16.63 -10.10
CA TRP A 221 17.74 17.56 -10.76
C TRP A 221 17.63 18.92 -10.07
N MET A 222 18.27 19.14 -8.94
CA MET A 222 18.26 20.42 -8.24
C MET A 222 19.67 21.01 -8.23
N ASP A 223 19.76 22.28 -8.51
CA ASP A 223 20.95 23.04 -8.18
C ASP A 223 21.09 23.04 -6.64
N GLU A 224 22.16 22.41 -6.15
CA GLU A 224 22.39 22.20 -4.72
C GLU A 224 22.45 23.54 -3.97
N GLU A 225 23.10 24.54 -4.53
CA GLU A 225 23.21 25.88 -3.94
C GLU A 225 21.84 26.57 -3.87
N TYR A 226 21.05 26.46 -4.92
CA TYR A 226 19.70 27.03 -4.97
C TYR A 226 18.77 26.34 -3.97
N ALA A 227 18.83 25.04 -3.88
CA ALA A 227 18.05 24.25 -2.95
C ALA A 227 18.38 24.59 -1.49
N MET A 228 19.66 24.64 -1.13
CA MET A 228 20.15 25.00 0.21
C MET A 228 19.69 26.38 0.66
N ASN A 229 19.71 27.36 -0.25
CA ASN A 229 19.30 28.73 0.05
C ASN A 229 17.79 28.89 0.29
N GLN A 230 16.96 27.97 -0.19
CA GLN A 230 15.50 28.03 -0.05
C GLN A 230 14.98 27.22 1.12
N MET A 231 15.82 26.41 1.77
CA MET A 231 15.39 25.57 2.87
C MET A 231 15.19 26.34 4.16
N GLN A 232 14.15 25.93 4.86
CA GLN A 232 14.00 26.28 6.26
C GLN A 232 15.05 25.50 7.07
N TRP A 233 15.61 26.13 8.10
CA TRP A 233 16.65 25.56 8.97
C TRP A 233 16.26 24.16 9.55
N TRP A 234 14.98 23.88 9.70
CA TRP A 234 14.46 22.62 10.22
C TRP A 234 14.28 21.54 9.14
N GLN A 235 14.33 21.91 7.86
CA GLN A 235 14.21 20.98 6.74
C GLN A 235 15.55 20.34 6.37
N GLY A 236 16.68 20.92 6.78
CA GLY A 236 18.01 20.70 6.26
C GLY A 236 18.47 19.26 6.31
N GLU A 237 18.66 18.51 7.21
CA GLU A 237 19.34 17.22 7.18
C GLU A 237 18.44 16.04 7.54
N GLN A 238 17.14 16.26 7.75
CA GLN A 238 16.24 15.27 8.31
C GLN A 238 15.13 14.90 7.34
N ILE A 239 14.98 13.60 7.08
CA ILE A 239 13.91 13.05 6.26
C ILE A 239 12.66 12.88 7.13
N PHE A 240 11.67 13.76 6.96
CA PHE A 240 10.39 13.64 7.64
C PHE A 240 9.48 12.65 6.89
N TRP A 241 8.66 11.90 7.63
CA TRP A 241 7.72 10.96 7.03
C TRP A 241 6.74 11.64 6.03
N PHE A 242 6.46 12.92 6.23
CA PHE A 242 5.54 13.70 5.40
C PHE A 242 6.21 14.44 4.25
N SER A 243 7.52 14.31 4.06
CA SER A 243 8.26 15.10 3.07
C SER A 243 8.07 14.66 1.62
N GLY A 244 7.43 13.53 1.38
CA GLY A 244 7.21 13.02 0.03
C GLY A 244 5.75 13.08 -0.43
N GLU A 245 5.54 13.27 -1.71
CA GLU A 245 4.21 13.35 -2.34
C GLU A 245 3.49 12.00 -2.43
N TRP A 246 4.19 10.90 -2.30
CA TRP A 246 3.67 9.53 -2.46
C TRP A 246 2.51 9.17 -1.54
N TRP A 247 2.46 9.71 -0.32
CA TRP A 247 1.34 9.50 0.58
C TRP A 247 0.15 10.39 0.22
N VAL A 248 0.41 11.60 -0.27
CA VAL A 248 -0.60 12.59 -0.59
C VAL A 248 -1.43 12.16 -1.80
N ASN A 249 -0.79 11.70 -2.85
CA ASN A 249 -1.48 11.30 -4.09
C ASN A 249 -2.17 9.93 -3.96
N SER A 250 -1.65 8.99 -3.16
CA SER A 250 -2.16 7.62 -3.07
C SER A 250 -3.21 7.39 -1.98
N MET A 251 -3.20 8.17 -0.87
CA MET A 251 -4.13 7.96 0.25
C MET A 251 -5.63 8.09 -0.09
N PRO A 252 -6.08 8.84 -1.13
CA PRO A 252 -7.50 8.90 -1.49
C PRO A 252 -8.11 7.53 -1.78
N ALA A 253 -7.30 6.56 -2.21
CA ALA A 253 -7.74 5.18 -2.42
C ALA A 253 -8.27 4.51 -1.12
N PHE A 254 -7.84 4.94 0.06
CA PHE A 254 -8.37 4.45 1.33
C PHE A 254 -9.87 4.74 1.48
N LEU A 255 -10.28 5.98 1.17
CA LEU A 255 -11.70 6.34 1.17
C LEU A 255 -12.49 5.57 0.13
N SER A 256 -11.93 5.40 -1.06
CA SER A 256 -12.55 4.58 -2.12
C SER A 256 -12.79 3.14 -1.65
N GLY A 257 -11.85 2.56 -0.90
CA GLY A 257 -12.00 1.25 -0.26
C GLY A 257 -13.14 1.20 0.76
N LEU A 258 -13.26 2.22 1.63
CA LEU A 258 -14.38 2.35 2.58
C LEU A 258 -15.73 2.44 1.85
N ILE A 259 -15.83 3.28 0.82
CA ILE A 259 -17.05 3.46 0.03
C ILE A 259 -17.42 2.17 -0.69
N PHE A 260 -16.43 1.49 -1.29
CA PHE A 260 -16.65 0.21 -1.96
C PHE A 260 -17.23 -0.82 -0.98
N ALA A 261 -16.61 -0.98 0.19
CA ALA A 261 -17.08 -1.93 1.22
C ALA A 261 -18.53 -1.63 1.68
N ASN A 262 -18.86 -0.33 1.86
CA ASN A 262 -20.20 0.07 2.30
C ASN A 262 -21.30 -0.20 1.25
N TYR A 263 -20.96 -0.06 -0.02
CA TYR A 263 -21.92 -0.18 -1.12
C TYR A 263 -21.69 -1.41 -1.99
N GLU A 264 -20.86 -2.36 -1.57
CA GLU A 264 -20.41 -3.51 -2.36
C GLU A 264 -21.57 -4.25 -3.04
N LYS A 265 -22.60 -4.65 -2.29
CA LYS A 265 -23.76 -5.36 -2.85
C LYS A 265 -24.45 -4.54 -3.97
N LYS A 266 -24.58 -3.23 -3.80
CA LYS A 266 -25.18 -2.34 -4.80
C LYS A 266 -24.28 -2.16 -6.02
N ILE A 267 -22.97 -1.97 -5.80
CA ILE A 267 -21.96 -1.83 -6.85
C ILE A 267 -21.92 -3.11 -7.69
N VAL A 268 -21.82 -4.27 -7.04
CA VAL A 268 -21.77 -5.57 -7.73
C VAL A 268 -23.05 -5.78 -8.55
N ALA A 269 -24.23 -5.56 -7.97
CA ALA A 269 -25.51 -5.69 -8.69
C ALA A 269 -25.57 -4.72 -9.90
N PHE A 270 -25.11 -3.49 -9.72
CA PHE A 270 -25.04 -2.52 -10.81
C PHE A 270 -24.15 -2.99 -11.95
N PHE A 271 -22.96 -3.48 -11.66
CA PHE A 271 -22.03 -3.94 -12.70
C PHE A 271 -22.45 -5.29 -13.30
N LYS A 272 -23.01 -6.23 -12.53
CA LYS A 272 -23.53 -7.50 -13.05
C LYS A 272 -24.54 -7.28 -14.20
N LYS A 273 -25.34 -6.22 -14.10
CA LYS A 273 -26.27 -5.82 -15.17
C LYS A 273 -25.51 -5.01 -16.23
N SER A 274 -25.27 -5.62 -17.41
CA SER A 274 -24.54 -5.01 -18.55
C SER A 274 -23.06 -4.75 -18.24
N TYR A 275 -22.37 -5.73 -17.66
CA TYR A 275 -21.00 -5.63 -17.19
C TYR A 275 -20.04 -5.05 -18.25
N ALA A 276 -20.02 -5.64 -19.46
CA ALA A 276 -19.08 -5.22 -20.50
C ALA A 276 -19.16 -3.72 -20.78
N LEU A 277 -20.38 -3.20 -21.04
CA LEU A 277 -20.57 -1.76 -21.31
C LEU A 277 -20.08 -0.89 -20.14
N LYS A 278 -20.50 -1.21 -18.92
CA LYS A 278 -20.18 -0.42 -17.74
C LYS A 278 -18.70 -0.48 -17.38
N PHE A 279 -18.09 -1.63 -17.54
CA PHE A 279 -16.65 -1.78 -17.32
C PHE A 279 -15.84 -0.99 -18.35
N HIS A 280 -16.22 -1.04 -19.64
CA HIS A 280 -15.52 -0.22 -20.64
C HIS A 280 -15.69 1.28 -20.40
N ILE A 281 -16.88 1.72 -19.98
CA ILE A 281 -17.09 3.12 -19.59
C ILE A 281 -16.19 3.49 -18.41
N LEU A 282 -16.15 2.64 -17.38
CA LEU A 282 -15.28 2.86 -16.21
C LEU A 282 -13.79 2.89 -16.59
N LEU A 283 -13.37 2.00 -17.50
CA LEU A 283 -12.01 1.97 -18.01
C LEU A 283 -11.66 3.26 -18.77
N ILE A 284 -12.57 3.74 -19.64
CA ILE A 284 -12.41 5.02 -20.36
C ILE A 284 -12.30 6.18 -19.37
N ILE A 285 -13.16 6.23 -18.35
CA ILE A 285 -13.08 7.24 -17.28
C ILE A 285 -11.71 7.18 -16.59
N THR A 286 -11.24 5.99 -16.23
CA THR A 286 -9.92 5.81 -15.60
C THR A 286 -8.80 6.29 -16.50
N MET A 287 -8.87 6.03 -17.80
CA MET A 287 -7.88 6.51 -18.78
C MET A 287 -7.92 8.04 -18.92
N ILE A 288 -9.11 8.65 -18.93
CA ILE A 288 -9.25 10.11 -18.95
C ILE A 288 -8.64 10.72 -17.70
N LEU A 289 -8.92 10.16 -16.54
CA LEU A 289 -8.35 10.64 -15.27
C LEU A 289 -6.83 10.42 -15.18
N TYR A 290 -6.31 9.34 -15.76
CA TYR A 290 -4.87 9.15 -15.91
C TYR A 290 -4.26 10.25 -16.81
N ARG A 291 -4.91 10.58 -17.92
CA ARG A 291 -4.48 11.70 -18.78
C ARG A 291 -4.58 13.04 -18.08
N LEU A 292 -5.62 13.27 -17.29
CA LEU A 292 -5.74 14.48 -16.46
C LEU A 292 -4.60 14.57 -15.44
N SER A 293 -4.27 13.47 -14.76
CA SER A 293 -3.13 13.41 -13.85
C SER A 293 -1.81 13.71 -14.56
N SER A 294 -1.57 13.09 -15.73
CA SER A 294 -0.36 13.34 -16.53
C SER A 294 -0.31 14.79 -17.04
N PHE A 295 -1.44 15.34 -17.48
CA PHE A 295 -1.56 16.73 -17.90
C PHE A 295 -1.22 17.70 -16.75
N GLY A 296 -1.77 17.46 -15.55
CA GLY A 296 -1.44 18.27 -14.37
C GLY A 296 0.06 18.28 -14.09
N GLN A 297 0.71 17.13 -14.15
CA GLN A 297 2.15 17.01 -13.95
C GLN A 297 2.98 17.70 -15.04
N SER A 298 2.55 17.64 -16.28
CA SER A 298 3.29 18.25 -17.41
C SER A 298 3.13 19.79 -17.47
N VAL A 299 1.98 20.31 -17.06
CA VAL A 299 1.65 21.75 -17.17
C VAL A 299 2.02 22.52 -15.89
N PHE A 300 1.75 21.95 -14.74
CA PHE A 300 1.98 22.60 -13.44
C PHE A 300 3.23 22.08 -12.73
N GLY A 301 3.92 21.09 -13.29
CA GLY A 301 5.07 20.41 -12.73
C GLY A 301 4.71 19.25 -11.82
N TYR A 302 5.62 18.28 -11.73
CA TYR A 302 5.51 17.16 -10.81
C TYR A 302 5.96 17.61 -9.41
N TRP A 303 5.02 18.16 -8.64
CA TRP A 303 5.28 18.65 -7.27
C TRP A 303 6.43 19.67 -7.20
N THR A 304 6.58 20.47 -8.25
CA THR A 304 7.61 21.50 -8.37
C THR A 304 7.52 22.49 -7.21
N GLU A 305 8.64 22.72 -6.52
CA GLU A 305 8.68 23.59 -5.36
C GLU A 305 8.79 25.07 -5.71
N PHE A 306 9.50 25.38 -6.81
CA PHE A 306 9.69 26.75 -7.29
C PHE A 306 9.40 26.84 -8.78
N ASN A 307 8.75 27.92 -9.14
CA ASN A 307 8.64 28.37 -10.51
C ASN A 307 9.30 29.76 -10.59
N GLY A 308 9.83 30.26 -11.57
CA GLY A 308 10.60 31.51 -11.66
C GLY A 308 10.07 32.74 -10.89
N ASN A 309 8.91 32.64 -10.24
CA ASN A 309 8.22 33.68 -9.46
C ASN A 309 8.21 33.41 -7.94
N GLY A 310 8.85 32.33 -7.46
CA GLY A 310 8.86 31.94 -6.06
C GLY A 310 8.23 30.57 -5.77
N PRO A 311 7.76 30.31 -4.53
CA PRO A 311 7.17 29.02 -4.16
C PRO A 311 5.99 28.64 -5.04
N ALA A 312 6.03 27.46 -5.66
CA ALA A 312 5.04 26.98 -6.61
C ALA A 312 3.81 26.33 -5.94
N ILE A 313 3.37 26.85 -4.79
CA ILE A 313 2.25 26.30 -4.00
C ILE A 313 0.99 26.13 -4.83
N GLY A 314 0.63 27.15 -5.65
CA GLY A 314 -0.53 27.11 -6.51
C GLY A 314 -0.45 25.99 -7.56
N ASP A 315 0.72 25.74 -8.10
CA ASP A 315 0.94 24.70 -9.10
C ASP A 315 0.91 23.30 -8.46
N LYS A 316 1.48 23.12 -7.26
CA LYS A 316 1.32 21.88 -6.47
C LYS A 316 -0.14 21.58 -6.16
N ILE A 317 -0.94 22.58 -5.76
CA ILE A 317 -2.38 22.41 -5.53
C ILE A 317 -3.10 21.95 -6.80
N LYS A 318 -2.80 22.56 -7.96
CA LYS A 318 -3.39 22.15 -9.25
C LYS A 318 -3.00 20.71 -9.62
N THR A 319 -1.71 20.36 -9.49
CA THR A 319 -1.22 18.98 -9.70
C THR A 319 -1.96 18.01 -8.79
N TYR A 320 -2.09 18.33 -7.51
CA TYR A 320 -2.81 17.48 -6.54
C TYR A 320 -4.26 17.23 -6.97
N PHE A 321 -5.01 18.28 -7.31
CA PHE A 321 -6.41 18.12 -7.75
C PHE A 321 -6.55 17.40 -9.09
N CYS A 322 -5.55 17.44 -9.96
CA CYS A 322 -5.52 16.61 -11.15
C CYS A 322 -5.29 15.13 -10.86
N GLN A 323 -4.58 14.81 -9.77
CA GLN A 323 -4.23 13.42 -9.39
C GLN A 323 -5.31 12.72 -8.55
N VAL A 324 -5.92 13.42 -7.59
CA VAL A 324 -6.88 12.84 -6.63
C VAL A 324 -7.99 12.01 -7.30
N PRO A 325 -8.66 12.48 -8.39
CA PRO A 325 -9.72 11.70 -9.02
C PRO A 325 -9.25 10.35 -9.56
N LEU A 326 -8.03 10.27 -10.09
CA LEU A 326 -7.45 9.03 -10.56
C LEU A 326 -7.32 8.02 -9.41
N PHE A 327 -6.74 8.42 -8.28
CA PHE A 327 -6.50 7.53 -7.14
C PHE A 327 -7.80 7.09 -6.44
N LEU A 328 -8.87 7.86 -6.54
CA LEU A 328 -10.20 7.42 -6.09
C LEU A 328 -10.78 6.30 -6.96
N ILE A 329 -10.47 6.28 -8.26
CA ILE A 329 -11.13 5.38 -9.23
C ILE A 329 -10.23 4.21 -9.66
N LEU A 330 -8.91 4.36 -9.65
CA LEU A 330 -7.97 3.38 -10.19
C LEU A 330 -8.17 1.98 -9.58
N VAL A 331 -8.09 1.87 -8.26
CA VAL A 331 -8.20 0.57 -7.58
C VAL A 331 -9.63 0.05 -7.62
N PHE A 332 -10.62 0.94 -7.59
CA PHE A 332 -12.01 0.57 -7.83
C PHE A 332 -12.17 -0.13 -9.20
N THR A 333 -11.53 0.39 -10.25
CA THR A 333 -11.55 -0.22 -11.58
C THR A 333 -10.91 -1.62 -11.58
N ILE A 334 -9.81 -1.80 -10.85
CA ILE A 334 -9.17 -3.11 -10.67
C ILE A 334 -10.14 -4.08 -9.98
N PHE A 335 -10.87 -3.66 -8.96
CA PHE A 335 -11.86 -4.52 -8.28
C PHE A 335 -13.02 -4.91 -9.20
N ILE A 336 -13.51 -4.01 -10.04
CA ILE A 336 -14.52 -4.35 -11.03
C ILE A 336 -13.97 -5.31 -12.09
N PHE A 337 -12.69 -5.16 -12.50
CA PHE A 337 -12.01 -6.13 -13.34
C PHE A 337 -11.97 -7.53 -12.68
N MET A 338 -11.66 -7.59 -11.38
CA MET A 338 -11.59 -8.85 -10.63
C MET A 338 -12.92 -9.58 -10.52
N MET A 339 -14.07 -8.92 -10.72
CA MET A 339 -15.36 -9.62 -10.87
C MET A 339 -15.36 -10.64 -12.02
N LYS A 340 -14.54 -10.41 -13.05
CA LYS A 340 -14.42 -11.32 -14.22
C LYS A 340 -13.08 -12.05 -14.28
N TYR A 341 -12.07 -11.55 -13.60
CA TYR A 341 -10.75 -12.15 -13.59
C TYR A 341 -10.30 -12.40 -12.14
N HIS A 342 -10.25 -13.64 -11.73
CA HIS A 342 -9.76 -13.99 -10.40
C HIS A 342 -8.24 -14.00 -10.40
N VAL A 343 -7.62 -13.05 -9.72
CA VAL A 343 -6.17 -12.93 -9.59
C VAL A 343 -5.72 -13.81 -8.44
N SER A 344 -5.02 -14.90 -8.72
CA SER A 344 -4.46 -15.76 -7.67
C SER A 344 -3.38 -16.66 -8.23
N ASN A 345 -2.15 -16.55 -7.74
CA ASN A 345 -1.07 -17.49 -8.00
C ASN A 345 -0.17 -17.64 -6.76
N PRO A 346 0.68 -18.69 -6.70
CA PRO A 346 1.54 -18.94 -5.55
C PRO A 346 2.47 -17.78 -5.21
N VAL A 347 3.03 -17.10 -6.21
CA VAL A 347 3.97 -15.98 -6.03
C VAL A 347 3.27 -14.78 -5.41
N THR A 348 2.15 -14.34 -6.00
CA THR A 348 1.40 -13.19 -5.49
C THR A 348 0.82 -13.47 -4.09
N ARG A 349 0.37 -14.70 -3.81
CA ARG A 349 -0.06 -15.08 -2.45
C ARG A 349 1.07 -15.05 -1.44
N PHE A 350 2.26 -15.52 -1.84
CA PHE A 350 3.45 -15.46 -0.98
C PHE A 350 3.82 -14.02 -0.65
N PHE A 351 3.99 -13.16 -1.65
CA PHE A 351 4.27 -11.74 -1.42
C PHE A 351 3.14 -11.04 -0.65
N GLY A 352 1.89 -11.43 -0.85
CA GLY A 352 0.75 -10.90 -0.11
C GLY A 352 0.74 -11.25 1.37
N LYS A 353 1.26 -12.44 1.73
CA LYS A 353 1.45 -12.85 3.13
C LYS A 353 2.48 -11.99 3.85
N TYR A 354 3.56 -11.62 3.16
CA TYR A 354 4.69 -10.91 3.74
C TYR A 354 4.77 -9.43 3.30
N SER A 355 3.71 -8.89 2.71
CA SER A 355 3.73 -7.61 1.98
C SER A 355 4.24 -6.43 2.81
N LEU A 356 3.80 -6.26 4.05
CA LEU A 356 4.25 -5.17 4.92
C LEU A 356 5.73 -5.31 5.28
N HIS A 357 6.14 -6.50 5.67
CA HIS A 357 7.49 -6.76 6.14
C HIS A 357 8.51 -6.73 5.00
N THR A 358 8.15 -7.29 3.85
CA THR A 358 8.98 -7.18 2.63
C THR A 358 9.13 -5.73 2.19
N TYR A 359 8.06 -4.95 2.25
CA TYR A 359 8.09 -3.51 1.99
C TYR A 359 9.03 -2.77 2.96
N LEU A 360 8.90 -2.99 4.28
CA LEU A 360 9.72 -2.34 5.29
C LEU A 360 11.22 -2.70 5.15
N MET A 361 11.52 -3.95 4.78
CA MET A 361 12.89 -4.44 4.64
C MET A 361 13.51 -4.16 3.26
N ASN A 362 12.77 -3.57 2.32
CA ASN A 362 13.28 -3.33 0.98
C ASN A 362 14.50 -2.39 0.97
N LEU A 363 14.42 -1.24 1.66
CA LEU A 363 15.57 -0.34 1.75
C LEU A 363 16.75 -0.97 2.50
N THR A 364 16.47 -1.82 3.49
CA THR A 364 17.53 -2.58 4.17
C THR A 364 18.29 -3.47 3.17
N ALA A 365 17.57 -4.17 2.29
CA ALA A 365 18.17 -5.03 1.28
C ALA A 365 19.00 -4.22 0.27
N ILE A 366 18.47 -3.08 -0.20
CA ILE A 366 19.16 -2.15 -1.09
C ILE A 366 20.43 -1.62 -0.40
N SER A 367 20.32 -1.16 0.85
CA SER A 367 21.44 -0.59 1.59
C SER A 367 22.53 -1.62 1.90
N VAL A 368 22.18 -2.86 2.20
CA VAL A 368 23.16 -3.93 2.40
C VAL A 368 23.99 -4.14 1.14
N LEU A 369 23.37 -4.20 -0.03
CA LEU A 369 24.08 -4.38 -1.29
C LEU A 369 24.89 -3.14 -1.70
N ARG A 370 24.49 -1.95 -1.25
CA ARG A 370 25.14 -0.69 -1.61
C ARG A 370 26.30 -0.33 -0.69
N PHE A 371 26.13 -0.48 0.63
CA PHE A 371 27.02 0.10 1.64
C PHE A 371 27.86 -0.93 2.38
N VAL A 372 27.45 -2.20 2.43
CA VAL A 372 28.24 -3.22 3.11
C VAL A 372 29.37 -3.68 2.18
N GLU A 373 30.61 -3.47 2.61
CA GLU A 373 31.78 -4.04 1.95
C GLU A 373 31.71 -5.56 2.04
N ILE A 374 31.72 -6.21 0.88
CA ILE A 374 31.72 -7.66 0.80
C ILE A 374 33.18 -8.12 0.78
N PRO A 375 33.60 -9.05 1.67
CA PRO A 375 34.97 -9.56 1.68
C PRO A 375 35.40 -10.06 0.31
N ASP A 376 36.67 -9.84 -0.04
CA ASP A 376 37.28 -10.22 -1.34
C ASP A 376 37.07 -11.71 -1.69
N ALA A 377 36.89 -12.57 -0.70
CA ALA A 377 36.55 -13.98 -0.91
C ALA A 377 35.21 -14.22 -1.62
N LEU A 378 34.35 -13.20 -1.71
CA LEU A 378 33.08 -13.21 -2.42
C LEU A 378 33.09 -12.26 -3.63
N VAL A 379 34.23 -12.14 -4.31
CA VAL A 379 34.47 -11.27 -5.48
C VAL A 379 33.41 -11.44 -6.57
N ALA A 380 32.83 -12.63 -6.74
CA ALA A 380 31.67 -12.85 -7.61
C ALA A 380 30.45 -11.97 -7.26
N VAL A 381 30.37 -11.44 -6.04
CA VAL A 381 29.30 -10.53 -5.58
C VAL A 381 29.62 -9.07 -5.94
N GLY A 382 30.89 -8.71 -6.17
CA GLY A 382 31.29 -7.40 -6.72
C GLY A 382 30.67 -7.13 -8.09
N ASP A 383 30.51 -8.17 -8.90
CA ASP A 383 29.85 -8.10 -10.20
C ASP A 383 28.32 -7.91 -10.10
N ILE A 384 27.70 -8.21 -8.96
CA ILE A 384 26.26 -7.98 -8.76
C ILE A 384 25.90 -6.51 -8.90
N LYS A 385 26.74 -5.60 -8.39
CA LYS A 385 26.51 -4.15 -8.49
C LYS A 385 26.54 -3.65 -9.94
N ASN A 386 27.35 -4.29 -10.77
CA ASN A 386 27.53 -3.95 -12.17
C ASN A 386 26.57 -4.67 -13.12
N ASN A 387 25.89 -5.71 -12.63
CA ASN A 387 24.90 -6.45 -13.39
C ASN A 387 23.51 -6.17 -12.84
N LEU A 388 22.79 -5.37 -13.58
CA LEU A 388 21.45 -4.91 -13.28
C LEU A 388 20.45 -6.00 -12.93
N PHE A 389 20.40 -7.06 -13.71
CA PHE A 389 19.49 -8.19 -13.47
C PHE A 389 19.86 -8.91 -12.16
N LEU A 390 21.13 -9.19 -11.93
CA LEU A 390 21.62 -9.80 -10.69
C LEU A 390 21.34 -8.90 -9.48
N TYR A 391 21.52 -7.58 -9.62
CA TYR A 391 21.21 -6.62 -8.57
C TYR A 391 19.72 -6.66 -8.21
N ALA A 392 18.84 -6.53 -9.19
CA ALA A 392 17.39 -6.54 -8.96
C ALA A 392 16.92 -7.85 -8.30
N VAL A 393 17.38 -9.00 -8.81
CA VAL A 393 17.08 -10.32 -8.25
C VAL A 393 17.60 -10.44 -6.81
N SER A 394 18.82 -9.98 -6.55
CA SER A 394 19.43 -10.03 -5.21
C SER A 394 18.69 -9.14 -4.22
N VAL A 395 18.27 -7.93 -4.61
CA VAL A 395 17.44 -7.06 -3.78
C VAL A 395 16.10 -7.73 -3.45
N VAL A 396 15.43 -8.34 -4.44
CA VAL A 396 14.16 -9.05 -4.21
C VAL A 396 14.36 -10.21 -3.23
N ILE A 397 15.37 -11.04 -3.43
CA ILE A 397 15.66 -12.19 -2.56
C ILE A 397 15.97 -11.72 -1.13
N LEU A 398 16.85 -10.73 -0.97
CA LEU A 398 17.20 -10.18 0.34
C LEU A 398 16.00 -9.51 1.02
N SER A 399 15.18 -8.78 0.28
CA SER A 399 13.95 -8.18 0.82
C SER A 399 12.98 -9.23 1.32
N VAL A 400 12.86 -10.36 0.63
CA VAL A 400 12.02 -11.49 1.04
C VAL A 400 12.58 -12.17 2.29
N ILE A 401 13.85 -12.53 2.28
CA ILE A 401 14.49 -13.23 3.42
C ILE A 401 14.41 -12.36 4.68
N SER A 402 14.82 -11.10 4.57
CA SER A 402 14.80 -10.15 5.68
C SER A 402 13.37 -9.81 6.12
N GLY A 403 12.42 -9.70 5.18
CA GLY A 403 11.01 -9.47 5.49
C GLY A 403 10.37 -10.64 6.24
N VAL A 404 10.68 -11.89 5.87
CA VAL A 404 10.24 -13.08 6.62
C VAL A 404 10.85 -13.10 8.03
N ALA A 405 12.14 -12.77 8.15
CA ALA A 405 12.81 -12.68 9.44
C ALA A 405 12.20 -11.58 10.33
N GLU A 406 12.00 -10.40 9.79
CA GLU A 406 11.39 -9.26 10.48
C GLU A 406 9.96 -9.58 10.93
N GLN A 407 9.16 -10.25 10.11
CA GLN A 407 7.84 -10.73 10.55
C GLN A 407 7.92 -11.63 11.76
N ARG A 408 8.81 -12.62 11.77
CA ARG A 408 8.97 -13.53 12.92
C ARG A 408 9.39 -12.81 14.19
N ILE A 409 10.32 -11.85 14.07
CA ILE A 409 10.71 -10.99 15.19
C ILE A 409 9.51 -10.20 15.69
N THR A 410 8.77 -9.58 14.79
CA THR A 410 7.55 -8.82 15.09
C THR A 410 6.51 -9.68 15.82
N GLU A 411 6.23 -10.87 15.32
CA GLU A 411 5.28 -11.82 15.94
C GLU A 411 5.75 -12.24 17.34
N SER A 412 7.06 -12.47 17.52
CA SER A 412 7.64 -12.79 18.83
C SER A 412 7.48 -11.63 19.82
N VAL A 413 7.75 -10.39 19.39
CA VAL A 413 7.56 -9.18 20.21
C VAL A 413 6.09 -9.00 20.57
N GLN A 414 5.20 -9.12 19.60
CA GLN A 414 3.75 -9.01 19.81
C GLN A 414 3.25 -10.07 20.80
N HIS A 415 3.70 -11.29 20.66
CA HIS A 415 3.34 -12.38 21.56
C HIS A 415 3.78 -12.08 23.00
N ARG A 416 5.04 -11.66 23.19
CA ARG A 416 5.57 -11.33 24.54
C ARG A 416 4.80 -10.19 25.19
N LEU A 417 4.42 -9.17 24.41
CA LEU A 417 3.74 -7.98 24.95
C LEU A 417 2.24 -8.17 25.19
N PHE A 418 1.57 -8.99 24.37
CA PHE A 418 0.10 -9.05 24.40
C PHE A 418 -0.47 -10.42 24.79
N ASP A 419 0.24 -11.50 24.50
CA ASP A 419 -0.27 -12.86 24.66
C ASP A 419 0.77 -13.80 25.32
N PRO A 420 1.39 -13.43 26.47
CA PRO A 420 2.55 -14.18 27.01
C PRO A 420 2.22 -15.60 27.48
N LYS A 421 0.93 -15.93 27.66
CA LYS A 421 0.48 -17.25 28.12
C LYS A 421 0.19 -18.24 26.99
N VAL A 422 0.24 -17.80 25.72
CA VAL A 422 -0.06 -18.62 24.55
C VAL A 422 1.26 -18.98 23.85
N LYS A 423 1.49 -20.26 23.53
CA LYS A 423 2.67 -20.66 22.72
C LYS A 423 2.56 -20.07 21.31
N VAL A 424 3.66 -19.54 20.80
CA VAL A 424 3.72 -19.00 19.43
C VAL A 424 3.67 -20.17 18.44
N ASP A 425 2.67 -20.17 17.58
CA ASP A 425 2.57 -21.11 16.47
C ASP A 425 2.96 -20.38 15.17
N TYR A 426 4.19 -20.58 14.74
CA TYR A 426 4.74 -19.94 13.54
C TYR A 426 4.18 -20.50 12.22
N SER A 427 3.39 -21.59 12.26
CA SER A 427 2.73 -22.14 11.08
C SER A 427 1.48 -21.35 10.68
N ARG A 428 0.93 -20.58 11.62
CA ARG A 428 -0.29 -19.80 11.38
C ARG A 428 -0.03 -18.49 10.64
N PRO A 429 -1.00 -18.03 9.82
CA PRO A 429 -0.94 -16.71 9.19
C PRO A 429 -0.89 -15.59 10.24
N THR A 430 -0.35 -14.45 9.85
CA THR A 430 -0.30 -13.26 10.71
C THR A 430 -1.69 -12.80 11.15
N LEU A 431 -1.76 -12.03 12.25
CA LEU A 431 -3.01 -11.46 12.80
C LEU A 431 -3.91 -10.76 11.78
N PHE A 432 -3.34 -10.13 10.78
CA PHE A 432 -4.12 -9.55 9.67
C PHE A 432 -4.87 -10.62 8.88
N ALA A 433 -4.19 -11.72 8.57
CA ALA A 433 -4.78 -12.82 7.81
C ALA A 433 -5.84 -13.56 8.63
N GLU A 434 -5.61 -13.81 9.94
CA GLU A 434 -6.60 -14.48 10.81
C GLU A 434 -7.86 -13.61 11.02
N ASP A 435 -7.69 -12.32 11.23
CA ASP A 435 -8.82 -11.42 11.41
C ASP A 435 -9.62 -11.21 10.11
N GLU A 436 -8.94 -11.19 8.96
CA GLU A 436 -9.58 -11.15 7.65
C GLU A 436 -10.27 -12.47 7.33
N GLU A 437 -9.64 -13.61 7.65
CA GLU A 437 -10.23 -14.93 7.48
C GLU A 437 -11.45 -15.15 8.37
N ARG A 438 -11.39 -14.74 9.64
CA ARG A 438 -12.55 -14.77 10.56
C ARG A 438 -13.67 -13.85 10.09
N ALA A 439 -13.33 -12.65 9.59
CA ALA A 439 -14.33 -11.73 9.04
C ALA A 439 -15.02 -12.31 7.79
N THR A 440 -14.25 -12.96 6.93
CA THR A 440 -14.78 -13.62 5.71
C THR A 440 -15.65 -14.82 6.08
N LYS A 441 -15.20 -15.70 7.01
CA LYS A 441 -16.01 -16.82 7.50
C LYS A 441 -17.28 -16.36 8.19
N ALA A 442 -17.22 -15.29 9.01
CA ALA A 442 -18.39 -14.71 9.65
C ALA A 442 -19.39 -14.11 8.64
N SER A 443 -18.89 -13.48 7.57
CA SER A 443 -19.75 -12.96 6.49
C SER A 443 -20.42 -14.10 5.72
N ILE A 444 -19.69 -15.16 5.39
CA ILE A 444 -20.23 -16.36 4.71
C ILE A 444 -21.27 -17.06 5.60
N MET A 445 -21.00 -17.22 6.90
CA MET A 445 -21.97 -17.82 7.84
C MET A 445 -23.21 -16.96 8.02
N ALA A 446 -23.05 -15.63 8.03
CA ALA A 446 -24.21 -14.73 8.09
C ALA A 446 -25.07 -14.79 6.82
N GLU A 447 -24.46 -15.00 5.64
CA GLU A 447 -25.19 -15.21 4.38
C GLU A 447 -25.89 -16.58 4.36
N ILE A 448 -25.24 -17.65 4.81
CA ILE A 448 -25.84 -18.98 4.91
C ILE A 448 -27.04 -18.97 5.89
N ASN A 449 -26.90 -18.32 7.04
CA ASN A 449 -27.99 -18.22 8.02
C ASN A 449 -29.13 -17.30 7.55
N ALA A 450 -28.85 -16.33 6.68
CA ALA A 450 -29.88 -15.48 6.07
C ALA A 450 -30.64 -16.21 4.93
N GLU A 451 -29.98 -17.15 4.24
CA GLU A 451 -30.61 -17.99 3.20
C GLU A 451 -31.37 -19.18 3.80
N ASN A 452 -30.99 -19.66 4.99
CA ASN A 452 -31.65 -20.71 5.74
C ASN A 452 -32.00 -20.24 7.17
N PRO A 453 -33.05 -19.42 7.37
CA PRO A 453 -33.46 -19.08 8.70
C PRO A 453 -33.90 -20.36 9.44
N GLU A 454 -33.34 -20.61 10.63
CA GLU A 454 -33.79 -21.68 11.49
C GLU A 454 -35.34 -21.56 11.65
N PRO A 455 -36.09 -22.65 11.51
CA PRO A 455 -37.54 -22.61 11.73
C PRO A 455 -37.81 -22.16 13.15
N ASP A 456 -38.60 -21.09 13.28
CA ASP A 456 -39.11 -20.58 14.54
C ASP A 456 -39.62 -21.75 15.40
N ASN A 457 -38.88 -22.16 16.40
CA ASN A 457 -39.35 -23.04 17.45
C ASN A 457 -40.35 -22.22 18.25
N LYS A 458 -41.63 -22.24 17.78
CA LYS A 458 -42.74 -21.85 18.59
C LYS A 458 -42.76 -22.79 19.79
N VAL A 459 -42.39 -22.24 20.94
CA VAL A 459 -42.68 -22.82 22.26
C VAL A 459 -44.19 -22.97 22.30
N VAL A 460 -44.63 -24.20 22.17
CA VAL A 460 -46.02 -24.56 22.47
C VAL A 460 -46.16 -24.44 23.98
N ASP A 461 -46.87 -23.40 24.42
CA ASP A 461 -47.20 -23.15 25.80
C ASP A 461 -48.34 -24.13 26.18
N ASP A 462 -47.97 -25.32 26.69
CA ASP A 462 -48.89 -26.30 27.28
C ASP A 462 -49.25 -25.90 28.70
N SER A 463 -49.96 -24.77 28.85
CA SER A 463 -50.64 -24.40 30.09
C SER A 463 -52.14 -24.22 29.84
N ASN A 464 -52.87 -25.35 29.72
CA ASN A 464 -54.29 -25.42 30.02
C ASN A 464 -54.81 -26.86 29.94
N ASN A 465 -54.75 -27.58 31.01
CA ASN A 465 -55.73 -28.60 31.37
C ASN A 465 -55.51 -29.08 32.80
N GLU A 466 -56.00 -28.31 33.74
CA GLU A 466 -56.46 -28.81 35.00
C GLU A 466 -57.82 -28.11 35.27
N ASN A 467 -58.83 -28.86 35.10
CA ASN A 467 -60.07 -28.88 35.86
C ASN A 467 -61.26 -29.39 35.03
N LYS A 468 -61.62 -30.64 35.24
CA LYS A 468 -62.97 -31.08 35.66
C LYS A 468 -63.06 -32.59 35.62
N GLU A 469 -63.40 -33.08 36.84
CA GLU A 469 -63.99 -34.34 37.32
C GLU A 469 -62.99 -35.51 37.47
#